data_c065e7f945470eaaa3d0d9fffb28db16
#
_entry.id   c065e7f945470eaaa3d0d9fffb28db16
#
_cell.length_a   1.000
_cell.length_b   1.000
_cell.length_c   1.000
_cell.angle_alpha   90.00
_cell.angle_beta   90.00
_cell.angle_gamma   90.00
#
_symmetry.space_group_name_H-M   'P 1'
#
loop_
_entity.id
_entity.type
_entity.pdbx_description
1 polymer ?
#
loop_
_entity_poly.entity_id
_entity_poly.type
_entity_poly.pdbx_seq_one_letter_code
_entity_poly.pdbx_strand_id
1 'polypeptide(L)'
;MRPILLVGGAPRLAVDAVRYLSVRASGATALALRDGLVAAGRTVDLLLGVAAAPGALALRYDDRASLESALRQWIAAHSQGVVVLSAAINDYQVARVERVVDGVVEVHQPGDKVPSGADELVIRLRPADKVIDRLRSEFGLLGPLVAFKHQDAATVVVAAQALRERTGAAVVIANSLCGAVQALVDPAGSTHYADRGALIDALVGRITAW
;
A
#
# COMPACT_ATOMS: atom_id res chain seq x y z
N MET A 1 0.96 25.71 0.71
CA MET A 1 0.69 24.42 0.03
C MET A 1 0.88 23.29 1.02
N ARG A 2 0.06 22.22 0.96
CA ARG A 2 0.17 21.07 1.87
C ARG A 2 1.38 20.20 1.51
N PRO A 3 2.14 19.68 2.48
CA PRO A 3 3.12 18.61 2.22
C PRO A 3 2.43 17.37 1.64
N ILE A 4 3.15 16.62 0.80
CA ILE A 4 2.61 15.43 0.11
C ILE A 4 3.52 14.26 0.38
N LEU A 5 2.97 13.15 0.88
CA LEU A 5 3.65 11.86 0.99
C LEU A 5 3.07 10.87 -0.02
N LEU A 6 3.94 10.34 -0.86
CA LEU A 6 3.62 9.25 -1.77
C LEU A 6 4.19 7.94 -1.22
N VAL A 7 3.32 6.95 -1.03
CA VAL A 7 3.71 5.64 -0.49
C VAL A 7 3.47 4.57 -1.54
N GLY A 8 4.52 3.82 -1.92
CA GLY A 8 4.46 2.80 -2.95
C GLY A 8 5.26 1.54 -2.62
N GLY A 9 5.11 0.50 -3.44
CA GLY A 9 5.73 -0.81 -3.22
C GLY A 9 4.91 -1.69 -2.27
N ALA A 10 5.55 -2.67 -1.64
CA ALA A 10 4.92 -3.59 -0.68
C ALA A 10 5.86 -3.91 0.47
N PRO A 11 5.37 -4.05 1.70
CA PRO A 11 6.15 -4.58 2.81
C PRO A 11 6.40 -6.07 2.64
N ARG A 12 7.52 -6.52 3.17
CA ARG A 12 7.82 -7.93 3.35
C ARG A 12 7.11 -8.48 4.57
N LEU A 13 6.66 -9.71 4.48
CA LEU A 13 6.07 -10.48 5.56
C LEU A 13 7.02 -11.62 5.89
N ALA A 14 7.79 -11.50 6.96
CA ALA A 14 8.77 -12.51 7.33
C ALA A 14 8.10 -13.88 7.56
N VAL A 15 8.60 -14.90 6.90
CA VAL A 15 8.24 -16.31 7.13
C VAL A 15 9.20 -16.90 8.14
N ASP A 16 10.49 -16.68 7.94
CA ASP A 16 11.57 -17.05 8.85
C ASP A 16 12.73 -16.04 8.74
N ALA A 17 13.88 -16.36 9.34
CA ALA A 17 15.07 -15.49 9.33
C ALA A 17 15.61 -15.18 7.92
N VAL A 18 15.24 -15.95 6.89
CA VAL A 18 15.80 -15.83 5.52
C VAL A 18 14.73 -15.71 4.44
N ARG A 19 13.49 -16.11 4.71
CA ARG A 19 12.39 -16.14 3.72
C ARG A 19 11.29 -15.14 4.09
N TYR A 20 10.68 -14.55 3.08
CA TYR A 20 9.53 -13.66 3.25
C TYR A 20 8.50 -13.85 2.13
N LEU A 21 7.25 -13.50 2.43
CA LEU A 21 6.20 -13.29 1.46
C LEU A 21 6.08 -11.79 1.17
N SER A 22 5.70 -11.44 -0.04
CA SER A 22 5.38 -10.06 -0.41
C SER A 22 4.38 -10.01 -1.56
N VAL A 23 3.73 -8.88 -1.73
CA VAL A 23 2.86 -8.61 -2.86
C VAL A 23 3.70 -8.03 -4.01
N ARG A 24 3.36 -8.38 -5.25
CA ARG A 24 4.00 -7.79 -6.44
C ARG A 24 3.57 -6.32 -6.57
N ALA A 25 4.45 -5.40 -6.18
CA ALA A 25 4.21 -3.97 -6.30
C ALA A 25 5.53 -3.24 -6.58
N SER A 26 5.67 -2.76 -7.80
CA SER A 26 6.89 -2.09 -8.29
C SER A 26 7.08 -0.67 -7.78
N GLY A 27 6.05 -0.05 -7.18
CA GLY A 27 6.06 1.39 -6.83
C GLY A 27 5.82 2.33 -8.01
N ALA A 28 5.55 1.80 -9.21
CA ALA A 28 5.40 2.59 -10.44
C ALA A 28 4.32 3.69 -10.34
N THR A 29 3.23 3.45 -9.60
CA THR A 29 2.19 4.47 -9.37
C THR A 29 2.73 5.66 -8.58
N ALA A 30 3.44 5.40 -7.50
CA ALA A 30 4.03 6.47 -6.68
C ALA A 30 5.06 7.28 -7.48
N LEU A 31 5.86 6.62 -8.31
CA LEU A 31 6.83 7.30 -9.19
C LEU A 31 6.15 8.15 -10.25
N ALA A 32 5.15 7.64 -10.94
CA ALA A 32 4.41 8.40 -11.96
C ALA A 32 3.75 9.64 -11.35
N LEU A 33 3.14 9.50 -10.15
CA LEU A 33 2.58 10.63 -9.42
C LEU A 33 3.65 11.64 -8.97
N ARG A 34 4.82 11.17 -8.51
CA ARG A 34 5.94 12.04 -8.18
C ARG A 34 6.33 12.88 -9.39
N ASP A 35 6.53 12.26 -10.54
CA ASP A 35 6.99 12.93 -11.75
C ASP A 35 5.98 13.98 -12.21
N GLY A 36 4.68 13.65 -12.22
CA GLY A 36 3.61 14.61 -12.54
C GLY A 36 3.50 15.76 -11.54
N LEU A 37 3.60 15.48 -10.24
CA LEU A 37 3.53 16.52 -9.20
C LEU A 37 4.76 17.45 -9.23
N VAL A 38 5.95 16.90 -9.44
CA VAL A 38 7.18 17.69 -9.60
C VAL A 38 7.10 18.57 -10.85
N ALA A 39 6.61 18.05 -11.97
CA ALA A 39 6.35 18.83 -13.18
C ALA A 39 5.33 19.95 -12.95
N ALA A 40 4.37 19.74 -12.04
CA ALA A 40 3.39 20.76 -11.60
C ALA A 40 3.94 21.71 -10.51
N GLY A 41 5.24 21.69 -10.23
CA GLY A 41 5.91 22.56 -9.26
C GLY A 41 5.69 22.18 -7.78
N ARG A 42 5.27 20.94 -7.50
CA ARG A 42 5.05 20.46 -6.12
C ARG A 42 6.28 19.69 -5.61
N THR A 43 6.60 19.92 -4.36
CA THR A 43 7.57 19.07 -3.62
C THR A 43 6.84 17.90 -2.99
N VAL A 44 7.43 16.71 -3.07
CA VAL A 44 6.85 15.48 -2.53
C VAL A 44 7.87 14.68 -1.75
N ASP A 45 7.44 14.08 -0.67
CA ASP A 45 8.17 13.03 0.03
C ASP A 45 7.77 11.67 -0.55
N LEU A 46 8.75 10.80 -0.79
CA LEU A 46 8.56 9.49 -1.38
C LEU A 46 9.01 8.40 -0.40
N LEU A 47 8.10 7.48 -0.07
CA LEU A 47 8.32 6.33 0.80
C LEU A 47 8.05 5.05 0.02
N LEU A 48 9.08 4.24 -0.23
CA LEU A 48 9.00 3.04 -1.04
C LEU A 48 9.43 1.78 -0.29
N GLY A 49 8.76 0.67 -0.53
CA GLY A 49 9.24 -0.64 -0.12
C GLY A 49 10.63 -0.94 -0.70
N VAL A 50 11.48 -1.63 0.04
CA VAL A 50 12.89 -1.88 -0.36
C VAL A 50 13.03 -2.59 -1.70
N ALA A 51 12.06 -3.40 -2.11
CA ALA A 51 12.05 -4.09 -3.40
C ALA A 51 11.48 -3.24 -4.55
N ALA A 52 10.88 -2.08 -4.26
CA ALA A 52 10.28 -1.21 -5.26
C ALA A 52 11.31 -0.25 -5.85
N ALA A 53 11.28 -0.07 -7.17
CA ALA A 53 12.07 0.92 -7.91
C ALA A 53 13.51 1.09 -7.37
N PRO A 54 14.38 0.09 -7.52
CA PRO A 54 15.78 0.20 -7.11
C PRO A 54 16.44 1.44 -7.74
N GLY A 55 17.25 2.18 -6.94
CA GLY A 55 17.92 3.40 -7.40
C GLY A 55 17.09 4.69 -7.33
N ALA A 56 15.77 4.64 -7.12
CA ALA A 56 15.01 5.85 -6.86
C ALA A 56 15.37 6.45 -5.50
N LEU A 57 15.62 7.78 -5.48
CA LEU A 57 15.83 8.50 -4.23
C LEU A 57 14.51 8.57 -3.45
N ALA A 58 14.45 7.84 -2.34
CA ALA A 58 13.26 7.71 -1.51
C ALA A 58 13.63 7.23 -0.11
N LEU A 59 12.81 7.56 0.87
CA LEU A 59 12.79 6.84 2.14
C LEU A 59 12.36 5.39 1.89
N ARG A 60 12.88 4.44 2.67
CA ARG A 60 12.62 3.02 2.48
C ARG A 60 12.01 2.38 3.71
N TYR A 61 11.06 1.48 3.48
CA TYR A 61 10.55 0.56 4.48
C TYR A 61 10.74 -0.88 4.00
N ASP A 62 11.00 -1.80 4.91
CA ASP A 62 11.16 -3.22 4.59
C ASP A 62 9.89 -4.01 4.90
N ASP A 63 9.40 -3.89 6.11
CA ASP A 63 8.26 -4.61 6.64
C ASP A 63 7.10 -3.66 7.01
N ARG A 64 6.04 -4.24 7.55
CA ARG A 64 4.88 -3.48 7.99
C ARG A 64 5.20 -2.54 9.16
N ALA A 65 6.04 -2.96 10.09
CA ALA A 65 6.37 -2.16 11.28
C ALA A 65 7.15 -0.90 10.89
N SER A 66 8.14 -1.04 10.01
CA SER A 66 8.91 0.11 9.47
C SER A 66 8.05 1.03 8.61
N LEU A 67 7.10 0.48 7.82
CA LEU A 67 6.11 1.30 7.09
C LEU A 67 5.24 2.11 8.06
N GLU A 68 4.67 1.47 9.08
CA GLU A 68 3.82 2.15 10.06
C GLU A 68 4.60 3.20 10.86
N SER A 69 5.85 2.91 11.22
CA SER A 69 6.73 3.87 11.90
C SER A 69 6.99 5.10 11.04
N ALA A 70 7.34 4.92 9.76
CA ALA A 70 7.56 6.02 8.83
C ALA A 70 6.30 6.87 8.61
N LEU A 71 5.13 6.22 8.46
CA LEU A 71 3.83 6.91 8.35
C LEU A 71 3.52 7.74 9.59
N ARG A 72 3.70 7.18 10.80
CA ARG A 72 3.47 7.90 12.07
C ARG A 72 4.37 9.11 12.18
N GLN A 73 5.66 8.95 11.90
CA GLN A 73 6.63 10.06 11.97
C GLN A 73 6.28 11.19 11.00
N TRP A 74 5.96 10.84 9.75
CA TRP A 74 5.61 11.84 8.74
C TRP A 74 4.30 12.55 9.09
N ILE A 75 3.26 11.81 9.49
CA ILE A 75 1.96 12.38 9.85
C ILE A 75 2.07 13.25 11.11
N ALA A 76 2.88 12.86 12.10
CA ALA A 76 3.10 13.68 13.29
C ALA A 76 3.71 15.05 12.96
N ALA A 77 4.62 15.12 11.97
CA ALA A 77 5.17 16.37 11.47
C ALA A 77 4.22 17.13 10.53
N HIS A 78 3.29 16.43 9.86
CA HIS A 78 2.48 16.96 8.76
C HIS A 78 1.03 16.46 8.82
N SER A 79 0.33 16.65 9.96
CA SER A 79 -1.03 16.11 10.17
C SER A 79 -2.05 16.58 9.12
N GLN A 80 -1.89 17.81 8.58
CA GLN A 80 -2.72 18.37 7.51
C GLN A 80 -2.21 18.04 6.10
N GLY A 81 -1.15 17.25 5.98
CA GLY A 81 -0.55 16.86 4.70
C GLY A 81 -1.45 15.92 3.90
N VAL A 82 -1.10 15.74 2.64
CA VAL A 82 -1.74 14.79 1.72
C VAL A 82 -0.99 13.46 1.80
N VAL A 83 -1.70 12.37 2.09
CA VAL A 83 -1.13 11.01 2.02
C VAL A 83 -1.72 10.27 0.84
N VAL A 84 -0.87 9.81 -0.07
CA VAL A 84 -1.23 8.95 -1.21
C VAL A 84 -0.72 7.54 -0.92
N LEU A 85 -1.61 6.65 -0.49
CA LEU A 85 -1.27 5.28 -0.11
C LEU A 85 -1.51 4.33 -1.28
N SER A 86 -0.53 4.21 -2.17
CA SER A 86 -0.55 3.26 -3.29
C SER A 86 0.21 1.95 -3.02
N ALA A 87 0.75 1.80 -1.81
CA ALA A 87 1.42 0.58 -1.38
C ALA A 87 0.45 -0.60 -1.30
N ALA A 88 0.88 -1.77 -1.78
CA ALA A 88 0.13 -3.01 -1.67
C ALA A 88 0.48 -3.71 -0.35
N ILE A 89 -0.30 -3.43 0.68
CA ILE A 89 -0.08 -3.95 2.02
C ILE A 89 -0.86 -5.26 2.19
N ASN A 90 -0.19 -6.31 2.65
CA ASN A 90 -0.84 -7.59 2.90
C ASN A 90 -1.82 -7.47 4.08
N ASP A 91 -3.04 -7.97 3.90
CA ASP A 91 -4.10 -8.03 4.92
C ASP A 91 -3.90 -9.19 5.91
N TYR A 92 -2.81 -9.94 5.78
CA TYR A 92 -2.47 -11.08 6.63
C TYR A 92 -1.06 -10.93 7.22
N GLN A 93 -0.83 -11.61 8.33
CA GLN A 93 0.49 -11.78 8.95
C GLN A 93 0.75 -13.26 9.22
N VAL A 94 2.03 -13.67 9.26
CA VAL A 94 2.41 -15.04 9.59
C VAL A 94 2.08 -15.28 11.06
N ALA A 95 1.24 -16.28 11.32
CA ALA A 95 0.90 -16.70 12.68
C ALA A 95 1.92 -17.72 13.19
N ARG A 96 2.27 -18.70 12.34
CA ARG A 96 3.28 -19.72 12.62
C ARG A 96 3.71 -20.40 11.33
N VAL A 97 4.86 -21.04 11.36
CA VAL A 97 5.38 -21.90 10.29
C VAL A 97 5.48 -23.32 10.83
N GLU A 98 5.00 -24.27 10.07
CA GLU A 98 5.04 -25.69 10.42
C GLU A 98 5.87 -26.42 9.35
N ARG A 99 6.79 -27.29 9.76
CA ARG A 99 7.44 -28.25 8.87
C ARG A 99 6.98 -29.66 9.23
N VAL A 100 6.77 -30.48 8.23
CA VAL A 100 6.44 -31.89 8.40
C VAL A 100 7.67 -32.71 8.02
N VAL A 101 8.11 -33.59 8.92
CA VAL A 101 9.24 -34.51 8.72
C VAL A 101 8.80 -35.87 9.19
N ASP A 102 8.84 -36.87 8.32
CA ASP A 102 8.40 -38.24 8.61
C ASP A 102 7.01 -38.31 9.25
N GLY A 103 6.09 -37.44 8.78
CA GLY A 103 4.72 -37.31 9.32
C GLY A 103 4.60 -36.59 10.66
N VAL A 104 5.68 -36.09 11.24
CA VAL A 104 5.69 -35.31 12.48
C VAL A 104 5.68 -33.82 12.17
N VAL A 105 4.78 -33.07 12.84
CA VAL A 105 4.66 -31.61 12.69
C VAL A 105 5.55 -30.92 13.72
N GLU A 106 6.52 -30.15 13.24
CA GLU A 106 7.34 -29.25 14.05
C GLU A 106 6.88 -27.80 13.83
N VAL A 107 6.66 -27.06 14.92
CA VAL A 107 6.19 -25.67 14.87
C VAL A 107 7.35 -24.71 15.11
N HIS A 108 7.52 -23.75 14.22
CA HIS A 108 8.50 -22.66 14.31
C HIS A 108 7.79 -21.31 14.46
N GLN A 109 8.36 -20.43 15.27
CA GLN A 109 7.86 -19.06 15.40
C GLN A 109 8.34 -18.20 14.22
N PRO A 110 7.59 -17.15 13.84
CA PRO A 110 8.06 -16.18 12.85
C PRO A 110 9.40 -15.57 13.29
N GLY A 111 10.38 -15.60 12.38
CA GLY A 111 11.74 -15.11 12.66
C GLY A 111 12.76 -16.20 13.01
N ASP A 112 12.33 -17.38 13.43
CA ASP A 112 13.24 -18.53 13.56
C ASP A 112 13.69 -19.01 12.18
N LYS A 113 14.95 -19.46 12.06
CA LYS A 113 15.39 -20.12 10.83
C LYS A 113 14.77 -21.51 10.74
N VAL A 114 13.88 -21.71 9.77
CA VAL A 114 13.32 -23.05 9.51
C VAL A 114 14.33 -23.89 8.72
N PRO A 115 14.77 -25.06 9.23
CA PRO A 115 15.69 -25.93 8.55
C PRO A 115 15.13 -26.45 7.21
N SER A 116 16.02 -26.73 6.25
CA SER A 116 15.67 -27.41 5.00
C SER A 116 15.47 -28.93 5.23
N GLY A 117 14.91 -29.62 4.22
CA GLY A 117 14.77 -31.09 4.26
C GLY A 117 13.47 -31.56 4.92
N ALA A 118 12.46 -30.74 5.01
CA ALA A 118 11.12 -31.16 5.38
C ALA A 118 10.38 -31.73 4.16
N ASP A 119 9.43 -32.65 4.39
CA ASP A 119 8.52 -33.17 3.37
C ASP A 119 7.54 -32.09 2.94
N GLU A 120 7.12 -31.22 3.90
CA GLU A 120 6.20 -30.12 3.66
C GLU A 120 6.54 -28.93 4.54
N LEU A 121 6.31 -27.71 4.02
CA LEU A 121 6.37 -26.44 4.75
C LEU A 121 5.00 -25.75 4.68
N VAL A 122 4.35 -25.61 5.82
CA VAL A 122 3.04 -24.96 5.94
C VAL A 122 3.20 -23.59 6.59
N ILE A 123 2.72 -22.54 5.92
CA ILE A 123 2.71 -21.18 6.45
C ILE A 123 1.27 -20.84 6.82
N ARG A 124 1.02 -20.68 8.11
CA ARG A 124 -0.30 -20.27 8.59
C ARG A 124 -0.37 -18.76 8.73
N LEU A 125 -1.34 -18.21 8.04
CA LEU A 125 -1.61 -16.77 8.06
C LEU A 125 -2.84 -16.48 8.92
N ARG A 126 -2.84 -15.32 9.58
CA ARG A 126 -4.02 -14.76 10.28
C ARG A 126 -4.29 -13.36 9.77
N PRO A 127 -5.56 -12.88 9.77
CA PRO A 127 -5.88 -11.49 9.43
C PRO A 127 -5.08 -10.50 10.27
N ALA A 128 -4.72 -9.38 9.66
CA ALA A 128 -4.08 -8.25 10.31
C ALA A 128 -4.95 -6.99 10.12
N ASP A 129 -4.88 -6.06 11.07
CA ASP A 129 -5.58 -4.79 10.95
C ASP A 129 -5.11 -4.01 9.73
N LYS A 130 -6.02 -3.35 9.05
CA LYS A 130 -5.64 -2.58 7.86
C LYS A 130 -4.94 -1.28 8.26
N VAL A 131 -3.73 -1.07 7.77
CA VAL A 131 -2.95 0.16 8.04
C VAL A 131 -3.74 1.42 7.67
N ILE A 132 -4.48 1.37 6.55
CA ILE A 132 -5.26 2.51 6.07
C ILE A 132 -6.34 2.95 7.06
N ASP A 133 -6.94 2.04 7.81
CA ASP A 133 -8.00 2.34 8.78
C ASP A 133 -7.46 3.08 10.01
N ARG A 134 -6.16 2.92 10.28
CA ARG A 134 -5.47 3.49 11.43
C ARG A 134 -4.87 4.87 11.16
N LEU A 135 -4.79 5.32 9.88
CA LEU A 135 -4.16 6.59 9.53
C LEU A 135 -4.82 7.78 10.22
N ARG A 136 -6.15 7.80 10.32
CA ARG A 136 -6.88 8.87 11.00
C ARG A 136 -6.98 8.66 12.50
N SER A 137 -7.45 7.48 12.91
CA SER A 137 -7.78 7.19 14.30
C SER A 137 -6.57 7.10 15.23
N GLU A 138 -5.44 6.57 14.72
CA GLU A 138 -4.25 6.32 15.55
C GLU A 138 -3.03 7.14 15.13
N PHE A 139 -2.85 7.44 13.82
CA PHE A 139 -1.69 8.18 13.35
C PHE A 139 -1.95 9.70 13.28
N GLY A 140 -3.22 10.12 13.40
CA GLY A 140 -3.59 11.53 13.49
C GLY A 140 -3.63 12.26 12.15
N LEU A 141 -3.86 11.57 11.02
CA LEU A 141 -4.02 12.21 9.71
C LEU A 141 -5.33 12.99 9.64
N LEU A 142 -5.24 14.30 9.50
CA LEU A 142 -6.36 15.21 9.31
C LEU A 142 -6.51 15.66 7.84
N GLY A 143 -5.41 15.60 7.08
CA GLY A 143 -5.37 16.02 5.68
C GLY A 143 -6.03 15.03 4.71
N PRO A 144 -6.01 15.33 3.41
CA PRO A 144 -6.55 14.48 2.38
C PRO A 144 -5.83 13.12 2.31
N LEU A 145 -6.62 12.05 2.21
CA LEU A 145 -6.14 10.69 1.96
C LEU A 145 -6.55 10.27 0.55
N VAL A 146 -5.60 9.78 -0.23
CA VAL A 146 -5.82 9.07 -1.50
C VAL A 146 -5.51 7.61 -1.29
N ALA A 147 -6.50 6.76 -1.54
CA ALA A 147 -6.39 5.30 -1.43
C ALA A 147 -6.51 4.63 -2.81
N PHE A 148 -6.14 3.36 -2.87
CA PHE A 148 -6.22 2.55 -4.09
C PHE A 148 -6.98 1.27 -3.82
N LYS A 149 -7.85 0.89 -4.76
CA LYS A 149 -8.55 -0.38 -4.78
C LYS A 149 -8.22 -1.11 -6.09
N HIS A 150 -7.71 -2.33 -5.97
CA HIS A 150 -7.38 -3.19 -7.11
C HIS A 150 -8.14 -4.50 -6.97
N GLN A 151 -9.09 -4.76 -7.89
CA GLN A 151 -10.03 -5.86 -7.80
C GLN A 151 -10.62 -6.18 -9.20
N ASP A 152 -11.50 -7.18 -9.29
CA ASP A 152 -12.21 -7.49 -10.54
C ASP A 152 -13.04 -6.31 -11.06
N ALA A 153 -13.09 -6.16 -12.39
CA ALA A 153 -13.74 -5.03 -13.04
C ALA A 153 -15.21 -4.84 -12.63
N ALA A 154 -15.94 -5.94 -12.42
CA ALA A 154 -17.34 -5.91 -12.05
C ALA A 154 -17.61 -5.32 -10.66
N THR A 155 -16.63 -5.34 -9.76
CA THR A 155 -16.82 -5.00 -8.33
C THR A 155 -15.93 -3.88 -7.84
N VAL A 156 -14.88 -3.50 -8.59
CA VAL A 156 -13.83 -2.58 -8.11
C VAL A 156 -14.38 -1.19 -7.74
N VAL A 157 -15.33 -0.64 -8.49
CA VAL A 157 -15.90 0.70 -8.23
C VAL A 157 -16.71 0.69 -6.94
N VAL A 158 -17.58 -0.31 -6.76
CA VAL A 158 -18.38 -0.47 -5.53
C VAL A 158 -17.47 -0.69 -4.32
N ALA A 159 -16.42 -1.51 -4.47
CA ALA A 159 -15.44 -1.74 -3.42
C ALA A 159 -14.60 -0.48 -3.11
N ALA A 160 -14.32 0.36 -4.10
CA ALA A 160 -13.65 1.64 -3.90
C ALA A 160 -14.55 2.65 -3.17
N GLN A 161 -15.85 2.68 -3.49
CA GLN A 161 -16.82 3.51 -2.78
C GLN A 161 -16.90 3.12 -1.30
N ALA A 162 -17.04 1.82 -1.01
CA ALA A 162 -17.07 1.31 0.36
C ALA A 162 -15.76 1.61 1.13
N LEU A 163 -14.61 1.50 0.44
CA LEU A 163 -13.32 1.88 1.03
C LEU A 163 -13.27 3.38 1.36
N ARG A 164 -13.75 4.23 0.46
CA ARG A 164 -13.80 5.67 0.66
C ARG A 164 -14.63 6.04 1.89
N GLU A 165 -15.83 5.50 1.98
CA GLU A 165 -16.75 5.74 3.10
C GLU A 165 -16.17 5.29 4.43
N ARG A 166 -15.59 4.09 4.47
CA ARG A 166 -15.00 3.51 5.68
C ARG A 166 -13.80 4.29 6.20
N THR A 167 -12.95 4.79 5.30
CA THR A 167 -11.67 5.44 5.67
C THR A 167 -11.73 6.96 5.69
N GLY A 168 -12.82 7.57 5.19
CA GLY A 168 -12.91 9.00 4.98
C GLY A 168 -11.90 9.52 3.94
N ALA A 169 -11.50 8.66 2.98
CA ALA A 169 -10.59 9.07 1.92
C ALA A 169 -11.23 10.15 1.05
N ALA A 170 -10.43 11.16 0.69
CA ALA A 170 -10.88 12.22 -0.22
C ALA A 170 -11.12 11.67 -1.63
N VAL A 171 -10.27 10.70 -2.03
CA VAL A 171 -10.32 10.02 -3.32
C VAL A 171 -9.90 8.58 -3.15
N VAL A 172 -10.57 7.66 -3.84
CA VAL A 172 -10.11 6.28 -4.03
C VAL A 172 -9.94 6.01 -5.53
N ILE A 173 -8.80 5.51 -5.91
CA ILE A 173 -8.53 5.05 -7.26
C ILE A 173 -8.98 3.59 -7.40
N ALA A 174 -9.90 3.34 -8.32
CA ALA A 174 -10.40 2.01 -8.66
C ALA A 174 -9.72 1.51 -9.94
N ASN A 175 -8.85 0.51 -9.80
CA ASN A 175 -8.17 -0.12 -10.92
C ASN A 175 -8.58 -1.59 -11.00
N SER A 176 -9.05 -2.05 -12.16
CA SER A 176 -9.34 -3.47 -12.32
C SER A 176 -8.08 -4.31 -12.60
N LEU A 177 -8.12 -5.59 -12.21
CA LEU A 177 -7.06 -6.57 -12.45
C LEU A 177 -6.72 -6.70 -13.93
N CYS A 178 -7.73 -6.66 -14.81
CA CYS A 178 -7.57 -6.73 -16.27
C CYS A 178 -7.26 -5.38 -16.93
N GLY A 179 -7.22 -4.27 -16.17
CA GLY A 179 -6.98 -2.93 -16.70
C GLY A 179 -8.19 -2.26 -17.37
N ALA A 180 -9.33 -2.93 -17.49
CA ALA A 180 -10.52 -2.40 -18.18
C ALA A 180 -11.21 -1.25 -17.41
N VAL A 181 -11.04 -1.16 -16.10
CA VAL A 181 -11.56 -0.07 -15.29
C VAL A 181 -10.41 0.74 -14.72
N GLN A 182 -10.43 2.04 -15.02
CA GLN A 182 -9.56 3.06 -14.49
C GLN A 182 -10.47 4.21 -14.01
N ALA A 183 -10.74 4.29 -12.73
CA ALA A 183 -11.70 5.27 -12.22
C ALA A 183 -11.20 5.97 -10.95
N LEU A 184 -11.63 7.22 -10.79
CA LEU A 184 -11.50 8.02 -9.58
C LEU A 184 -12.85 8.06 -8.90
N VAL A 185 -12.90 7.70 -7.62
CA VAL A 185 -14.11 7.70 -6.79
C VAL A 185 -13.94 8.76 -5.70
N ASP A 186 -14.84 9.74 -5.69
CA ASP A 186 -14.88 10.82 -4.72
C ASP A 186 -16.31 11.04 -4.17
N PRO A 187 -16.59 12.05 -3.34
CA PRO A 187 -17.94 12.32 -2.83
C PRO A 187 -19.00 12.61 -3.91
N ALA A 188 -18.59 13.06 -5.10
CA ALA A 188 -19.51 13.33 -6.21
C ALA A 188 -19.85 12.08 -7.03
N GLY A 189 -19.12 10.96 -6.82
CA GLY A 189 -19.33 9.71 -7.53
C GLY A 189 -18.05 9.12 -8.14
N SER A 190 -18.21 8.43 -9.27
CA SER A 190 -17.09 7.83 -9.99
C SER A 190 -16.89 8.46 -11.37
N THR A 191 -15.64 8.82 -11.68
CA THR A 191 -15.25 9.31 -13.00
C THR A 191 -14.31 8.29 -13.65
N HIS A 192 -14.65 7.81 -14.85
CA HIS A 192 -13.87 6.83 -15.60
C HIS A 192 -12.91 7.51 -16.57
N TYR A 193 -11.75 6.91 -16.75
CA TYR A 193 -10.68 7.39 -17.63
C TYR A 193 -10.35 6.33 -18.67
N ALA A 194 -9.92 6.78 -19.85
CA ALA A 194 -9.61 5.91 -20.99
C ALA A 194 -8.46 4.93 -20.68
N ASP A 195 -7.48 5.41 -19.92
CA ASP A 195 -6.30 4.65 -19.55
C ASP A 195 -5.70 5.13 -18.21
N ARG A 196 -4.64 4.46 -17.80
CA ARG A 196 -3.92 4.77 -16.57
C ARG A 196 -3.21 6.13 -16.59
N GLY A 197 -2.73 6.58 -17.78
CA GLY A 197 -2.06 7.87 -17.93
C GLY A 197 -3.03 9.00 -17.63
N ALA A 198 -4.19 9.01 -18.30
CA ALA A 198 -5.25 9.99 -18.08
C ALA A 198 -5.73 10.01 -16.62
N LEU A 199 -5.82 8.84 -15.97
CA LEU A 199 -6.18 8.76 -14.55
C LEU A 199 -5.10 9.40 -13.65
N ILE A 200 -3.80 9.14 -13.91
CA ILE A 200 -2.68 9.72 -13.15
C ILE A 200 -2.67 11.24 -13.32
N ASP A 201 -2.84 11.75 -14.54
CA ASP A 201 -2.87 13.19 -14.81
C ASP A 201 -4.01 13.88 -14.10
N ALA A 202 -5.20 13.28 -14.10
CA ALA A 202 -6.36 13.79 -13.35
C ALA A 202 -6.10 13.80 -11.84
N LEU A 203 -5.45 12.75 -11.30
CA LEU A 203 -5.09 12.67 -9.88
C LEU A 203 -4.02 13.70 -9.51
N VAL A 204 -3.02 13.93 -10.36
CA VAL A 204 -2.02 15.00 -10.19
C VAL A 204 -2.71 16.36 -10.12
N GLY A 205 -3.62 16.66 -11.05
CA GLY A 205 -4.40 17.90 -11.04
C GLY A 205 -5.19 18.07 -9.73
N ARG A 206 -5.84 17.01 -9.27
CA ARG A 206 -6.60 17.01 -8.01
C ARG A 206 -5.71 17.27 -6.79
N ILE A 207 -4.57 16.59 -6.67
CA ILE A 207 -3.63 16.76 -5.55
C ILE A 207 -3.01 18.16 -5.58
N THR A 208 -2.71 18.68 -6.75
CA THR A 208 -2.11 20.02 -6.92
C THR A 208 -3.07 21.13 -6.44
N ALA A 209 -4.38 20.91 -6.53
CA ALA A 209 -5.39 21.85 -6.07
C ALA A 209 -5.59 21.87 -4.53
N TRP A 210 -5.02 20.96 -3.78
CA TRP A 210 -5.05 20.90 -2.31
C TRP A 210 -3.84 21.64 -1.71
#